data_4daf44103c95ee831d715f88c6784f11
#
_entry.id   4daf44103c95ee831d715f88c6784f11
#
_cell.length_a   1.000
_cell.length_b   1.000
_cell.length_c   1.000
_cell.angle_alpha   90.00
_cell.angle_beta   90.00
_cell.angle_gamma   90.00
#
_symmetry.space_group_name_H-M   'P 1'
#
loop_
_entity.id
_entity.type
_entity.pdbx_description
1 polymer ?
#
loop_
_entity_poly.entity_id
_entity_poly.type
_entity_poly.pdbx_seq_one_letter_code
_entity_poly.pdbx_strand_id
1 'polypeptide(L)'
;MFYISGFYKFKKIVDLKKNKKILQKYFIDNHIRGTLIISKEGLNGTISSNKKSLDFGINKIKSVFKFKIFDNINFSKTKFQPFHRGKIKVKNEVVPMGIKIFKREKKNYIEPKK
;
A
#
# COMPACT_ATOMS: atom_id res chain seq x y z
N MET A 1 1.17 9.94 -17.83
CA MET A 1 0.38 10.14 -16.61
C MET A 1 0.58 8.97 -15.67
N PHE A 2 0.85 9.24 -14.42
CA PHE A 2 0.98 8.20 -13.40
C PHE A 2 -0.18 8.29 -12.43
N TYR A 3 -0.57 7.15 -11.92
CA TYR A 3 -1.65 7.04 -10.96
C TYR A 3 -1.06 6.58 -9.63
N ILE A 4 -1.57 7.12 -8.55
CA ILE A 4 -1.09 6.85 -7.19
C ILE A 4 -2.24 6.27 -6.39
N SER A 5 -1.97 5.22 -5.62
CA SER A 5 -2.97 4.68 -4.70
C SER A 5 -2.37 4.53 -3.31
N GLY A 6 -3.07 5.07 -2.33
CA GLY A 6 -2.76 4.85 -0.92
C GLY A 6 -3.84 3.96 -0.34
N PHE A 7 -3.45 3.01 0.50
CA PHE A 7 -4.41 2.03 1.01
C PHE A 7 -3.94 1.39 2.31
N TYR A 8 -4.89 0.80 3.03
CA TYR A 8 -4.52 -0.08 4.14
C TYR A 8 -5.59 -1.17 4.32
N LYS A 9 -5.17 -2.25 4.96
CA LYS A 9 -6.04 -3.37 5.28
C LYS A 9 -5.56 -4.00 6.57
N PHE A 10 -6.45 -4.11 7.53
CA PHE A 10 -6.18 -4.86 8.76
C PHE A 10 -6.67 -6.28 8.56
N LYS A 11 -5.75 -7.22 8.64
CA LYS A 11 -6.08 -8.64 8.65
C LYS A 11 -4.84 -9.42 9.06
N LYS A 12 -5.03 -10.57 9.64
CA LYS A 12 -3.92 -11.43 10.00
C LYS A 12 -3.18 -11.90 8.75
N ILE A 13 -1.87 -11.68 8.71
CA ILE A 13 -1.03 -12.07 7.58
C ILE A 13 0.06 -13.02 8.08
N VAL A 14 0.27 -14.08 7.32
CA VAL A 14 1.32 -15.06 7.60
C VAL A 14 2.32 -15.07 6.44
N ASP A 15 3.44 -15.80 6.62
CA ASP A 15 4.46 -15.95 5.57
C ASP A 15 4.98 -14.59 5.06
N LEU A 16 5.28 -13.68 5.96
CA LEU A 16 5.67 -12.33 5.61
C LEU A 16 6.84 -12.26 4.66
N LYS A 17 7.89 -13.04 4.92
CA LYS A 17 9.09 -13.01 4.07
C LYS A 17 8.82 -13.56 2.68
N LYS A 18 8.05 -14.62 2.59
CA LYS A 18 7.67 -15.21 1.31
C LYS A 18 6.87 -14.22 0.49
N ASN A 19 5.87 -13.61 1.11
CA ASN A 19 5.01 -12.64 0.42
C ASN A 19 5.78 -11.40 0.00
N LYS A 20 6.74 -10.97 0.82
CA LYS A 20 7.61 -9.86 0.45
C LYS A 20 8.36 -10.16 -0.85
N LYS A 21 8.94 -11.35 -0.97
CA LYS A 21 9.68 -11.71 -2.18
C LYS A 21 8.80 -11.74 -3.42
N ILE A 22 7.59 -12.30 -3.28
CA ILE A 22 6.66 -12.37 -4.39
C ILE A 22 6.29 -10.97 -4.88
N LEU A 23 5.95 -10.10 -3.96
CA LEU A 23 5.51 -8.74 -4.31
C LEU A 23 6.67 -7.88 -4.79
N GLN A 24 7.85 -8.05 -4.22
CA GLN A 24 9.03 -7.29 -4.65
C GLN A 24 9.32 -7.57 -6.12
N LYS A 25 9.30 -8.84 -6.50
CA LYS A 25 9.51 -9.22 -7.90
C LYS A 25 8.39 -8.69 -8.80
N TYR A 26 7.15 -8.82 -8.35
CA TYR A 26 6.01 -8.34 -9.12
C TYR A 26 6.08 -6.84 -9.37
N PHE A 27 6.45 -6.08 -8.35
CA PHE A 27 6.59 -4.63 -8.47
C PHE A 27 7.67 -4.26 -9.47
N ILE A 28 8.82 -4.95 -9.39
CA ILE A 28 9.91 -4.71 -10.35
C ILE A 28 9.47 -5.04 -11.76
N ASP A 29 8.88 -6.20 -11.96
CA ASP A 29 8.48 -6.67 -13.29
C ASP A 29 7.41 -5.79 -13.94
N ASN A 30 6.58 -5.14 -13.13
CA ASN A 30 5.46 -4.33 -13.62
C ASN A 30 5.68 -2.83 -13.44
N HIS A 31 6.90 -2.42 -13.11
CA HIS A 31 7.24 -1.00 -12.96
C HIS A 31 6.36 -0.28 -11.94
N ILE A 32 6.03 -0.97 -10.86
CA ILE A 32 5.27 -0.38 -9.76
C ILE A 32 6.25 0.15 -8.74
N ARG A 33 6.09 1.41 -8.36
CA ARG A 33 6.98 2.08 -7.41
C ARG A 33 6.21 2.55 -6.19
N GLY A 34 6.92 2.87 -5.13
CA GLY A 34 6.33 3.29 -3.88
C GLY A 34 6.69 2.33 -2.77
N THR A 35 5.95 2.36 -1.68
CA THR A 35 6.25 1.54 -0.51
C THR A 35 5.03 0.76 -0.08
N LEU A 36 5.21 -0.52 0.19
CA LEU A 36 4.20 -1.37 0.82
C LEU A 36 4.79 -1.90 2.12
N ILE A 37 4.08 -1.70 3.21
CA ILE A 37 4.48 -2.18 4.53
C ILE A 37 3.55 -3.32 4.90
N ILE A 38 4.12 -4.46 5.28
CA ILE A 38 3.35 -5.63 5.70
C ILE A 38 3.77 -6.06 7.10
N SER A 39 2.81 -6.57 7.85
CA SER A 39 3.04 -7.08 9.19
C SER A 39 2.04 -8.18 9.48
N LYS A 40 2.15 -8.79 10.66
CA LYS A 40 1.19 -9.81 11.08
C LYS A 40 -0.23 -9.25 11.23
N GLU A 41 -0.35 -7.94 11.41
CA GLU A 41 -1.63 -7.27 11.66
C GLU A 41 -2.30 -6.74 10.41
N GLY A 42 -1.57 -6.66 9.30
CA GLY A 42 -2.12 -6.11 8.08
C GLY A 42 -1.08 -5.47 7.19
N LEU A 43 -1.56 -4.58 6.34
CA LEU A 43 -0.68 -3.90 5.39
C LEU A 43 -1.14 -2.47 5.16
N ASN A 44 -0.19 -1.64 4.75
CA ASN A 44 -0.52 -0.32 4.21
C ASN A 44 0.54 0.07 3.19
N GLY A 45 0.21 1.00 2.34
CA GLY A 45 1.18 1.45 1.36
C GLY A 45 0.67 2.57 0.50
N THR A 46 1.62 3.11 -0.26
CA THR A 46 1.34 4.08 -1.31
C THR A 46 2.19 3.67 -2.50
N ILE A 47 1.54 3.36 -3.60
CA ILE A 47 2.22 2.87 -4.80
C ILE A 47 1.77 3.65 -6.02
N SER A 48 2.61 3.64 -7.05
CA SER A 48 2.34 4.38 -8.28
C SER A 48 2.84 3.65 -9.50
N SER A 49 2.10 3.76 -10.59
CA SER A 49 2.49 3.26 -11.90
C SER A 49 1.53 3.83 -12.93
N ASN A 50 1.63 3.37 -14.19
CA ASN A 50 0.57 3.66 -15.14
C ASN A 50 -0.71 2.97 -14.67
N LYS A 51 -1.85 3.37 -15.19
CA LYS A 51 -3.13 2.88 -14.68
C LYS A 51 -3.25 1.36 -14.74
N LYS A 52 -2.87 0.77 -15.84
CA LYS A 52 -3.00 -0.68 -16.04
C LYS A 52 -2.13 -1.46 -15.04
N SER A 53 -0.87 -1.06 -14.90
CA SER A 53 0.03 -1.73 -13.97
C SER A 53 -0.38 -1.51 -12.52
N LEU A 54 -0.88 -0.33 -12.20
CA LEU A 54 -1.36 -0.05 -10.86
C LEU A 54 -2.54 -0.96 -10.50
N ASP A 55 -3.50 -1.08 -11.42
CA ASP A 55 -4.65 -1.96 -11.20
C ASP A 55 -4.21 -3.41 -11.00
N PHE A 56 -3.26 -3.87 -11.82
CA PHE A 56 -2.68 -5.21 -11.67
C PHE A 56 -2.02 -5.38 -10.31
N GLY A 57 -1.26 -4.37 -9.88
CA GLY A 57 -0.58 -4.40 -8.58
C GLY A 57 -1.55 -4.48 -7.41
N ILE A 58 -2.60 -3.69 -7.47
CA ILE A 58 -3.64 -3.72 -6.43
C ILE A 58 -4.32 -5.09 -6.38
N ASN A 59 -4.66 -5.64 -7.54
CA ASN A 59 -5.27 -6.95 -7.61
C ASN A 59 -4.33 -8.06 -7.15
N LYS A 60 -3.02 -7.91 -7.43
CA LYS A 60 -2.02 -8.87 -6.96
C LYS A 60 -1.95 -8.86 -5.44
N ILE A 61 -1.96 -7.69 -4.82
CA ILE A 61 -1.95 -7.57 -3.37
C ILE A 61 -3.17 -8.28 -2.77
N LYS A 62 -4.34 -8.04 -3.33
CA LYS A 62 -5.57 -8.70 -2.87
C LYS A 62 -5.46 -10.22 -2.99
N SER A 63 -4.90 -10.70 -4.09
CA SER A 63 -4.75 -12.13 -4.35
C SER A 63 -3.75 -12.77 -3.39
N VAL A 64 -2.60 -12.15 -3.20
CA VAL A 64 -1.53 -12.68 -2.34
C VAL A 64 -2.01 -12.78 -0.90
N PHE A 65 -2.70 -11.78 -0.41
CA PHE A 65 -3.15 -11.75 0.99
C PHE A 65 -4.59 -12.21 1.17
N LYS A 66 -5.25 -12.61 0.09
CA LYS A 66 -6.57 -13.26 0.12
C LYS A 66 -7.66 -12.40 0.74
N PHE A 67 -7.84 -11.20 0.20
CA PHE A 67 -8.97 -10.35 0.59
C PHE A 67 -9.53 -9.65 -0.65
N LYS A 68 -10.73 -9.11 -0.53
CA LYS A 68 -11.42 -8.49 -1.66
C LYS A 68 -11.53 -6.98 -1.52
N ILE A 69 -11.61 -6.47 -0.31
CA ILE A 69 -11.88 -5.05 -0.06
C ILE A 69 -10.86 -4.50 0.93
N PHE A 70 -10.22 -3.39 0.57
CA PHE A 70 -9.37 -2.66 1.49
C PHE A 70 -10.22 -1.95 2.54
N ASP A 71 -9.67 -1.75 3.73
CA ASP A 71 -10.34 -0.94 4.74
C ASP A 71 -10.36 0.52 4.32
N ASN A 72 -9.35 0.94 3.56
CA ASN A 72 -9.34 2.25 2.93
C ASN A 72 -8.48 2.16 1.68
N ILE A 73 -8.92 2.83 0.62
CA ILE A 73 -8.13 2.97 -0.60
C ILE A 73 -8.53 4.28 -1.28
N ASN A 74 -7.54 5.00 -1.75
CA ASN A 74 -7.79 6.23 -2.50
C ASN A 74 -6.87 6.28 -3.71
N PHE A 75 -7.21 7.13 -4.65
CA PHE A 75 -6.49 7.26 -5.90
C PHE A 75 -6.27 8.73 -6.23
N SER A 76 -5.14 9.02 -6.83
CA SER A 76 -4.85 10.32 -7.40
C SER A 76 -3.98 10.11 -8.63
N LYS A 77 -3.65 11.18 -9.31
CA LYS A 77 -2.80 11.06 -10.50
C LYS A 77 -1.84 12.24 -10.58
N THR A 78 -0.74 12.04 -11.27
CA THR A 78 0.29 13.04 -11.43
C THR A 78 0.97 12.86 -12.77
N LYS A 79 1.66 13.90 -13.23
CA LYS A 79 2.39 13.84 -14.48
C LYS A 79 3.72 13.11 -14.34
N PHE A 80 4.26 13.01 -13.13
CA PHE A 80 5.55 12.42 -12.88
C PHE A 80 5.43 11.19 -11.98
N GLN A 81 6.35 10.22 -12.16
CA GLN A 81 6.45 9.12 -11.21
C GLN A 81 7.01 9.68 -9.90
N PRO A 82 6.22 9.68 -8.82
CA PRO A 82 6.65 10.32 -7.56
C PRO A 82 7.64 9.51 -6.75
N PHE A 83 7.90 8.26 -7.12
CA PHE A 83 8.77 7.38 -6.34
C PHE A 83 9.93 6.88 -7.18
N HIS A 84 11.08 6.64 -6.53
CA HIS A 84 12.27 6.16 -7.24
C HIS A 84 12.25 4.67 -7.50
N ARG A 85 11.61 3.90 -6.62
CA ARG A 85 11.58 2.44 -6.76
C ARG A 85 10.45 1.83 -5.95
N GLY A 86 10.16 0.57 -6.23
CA GLY A 86 9.22 -0.20 -5.42
C GLY A 86 9.94 -0.80 -4.23
N LYS A 87 9.29 -0.78 -3.08
CA LYS A 87 9.91 -1.24 -1.84
C LYS A 87 8.86 -1.92 -0.96
N ILE A 88 9.17 -3.13 -0.53
CA ILE A 88 8.31 -3.87 0.38
C ILE A 88 9.04 -3.97 1.72
N LYS A 89 8.39 -3.52 2.78
CA LYS A 89 8.97 -3.55 4.13
C LYS A 89 8.16 -4.47 5.02
N VAL A 90 8.83 -5.22 5.87
CA VAL A 90 8.18 -6.03 6.89
C VAL A 90 8.38 -5.33 8.23
N LYS A 91 7.29 -5.09 8.94
CA LYS A 91 7.30 -4.41 10.23
C LYS A 91 6.62 -5.26 11.28
N ASN A 92 6.80 -4.91 12.54
CA ASN A 92 6.14 -5.63 13.64
C ASN A 92 4.65 -5.32 13.67
N GLU A 93 4.29 -4.09 13.32
CA GLU A 93 2.89 -3.69 13.28
C GLU A 93 2.69 -2.67 12.17
N VAL A 94 1.44 -2.53 11.73
CA VAL A 94 1.06 -1.57 10.71
C VAL A 94 0.32 -0.42 11.34
N VAL A 95 0.82 0.79 11.05
CA VAL A 95 0.12 2.02 11.43
C VAL A 95 -0.30 2.69 10.14
N PRO A 96 -1.60 2.73 9.81
CA PRO A 96 -2.06 3.33 8.56
C PRO A 96 -1.67 4.79 8.46
N MET A 97 -1.27 5.20 7.27
CA MET A 97 -0.94 6.59 7.02
C MET A 97 -2.17 7.45 7.19
N GLY A 98 -2.02 8.56 7.88
CA GLY A 98 -3.11 9.48 8.11
C GLY A 98 -3.95 9.18 9.34
N ILE A 99 -3.70 8.07 9.98
CA ILE A 99 -4.29 7.78 11.26
C ILE A 99 -3.24 8.01 12.30
N LYS A 100 -3.40 9.03 13.06
CA LYS A 100 -2.42 9.23 14.04
C LYS A 100 -2.95 8.76 15.23
N ILE A 101 -2.87 7.72 15.29
CA ILE A 101 -3.09 7.22 16.33
C ILE A 101 -4.02 7.76 17.13
N PHE A 102 -4.72 7.97 16.84
CA PHE A 102 -5.44 8.33 17.19
C PHE A 102 -6.05 7.73 17.85
N LYS A 103 -5.88 7.62 17.85
CA LYS A 103 -6.37 7.28 18.40
C LYS A 103 -6.68 8.12 19.20
N ARG A 104 -6.76 9.16 19.05
CA ARG A 104 -6.99 9.96 19.12
C ARG A 104 -7.37 10.67 18.63
N GLU A 105 -7.43 11.26 18.25
CA GLU A 105 -7.70 11.87 17.57
C GLU A 105 -8.27 12.15 16.80
N LYS A 106 -8.71 12.52 16.65
CA LYS A 106 -9.06 12.64 15.79
C LYS A 106 -9.18 13.51 15.17
N LYS A 107 -8.86 14.11 15.19
CA LYS A 107 -8.82 14.63 14.59
C LYS A 107 -8.40 15.14 13.86
N ASN A 108 -7.97 15.34 13.84
CA ASN A 108 -7.62 15.34 13.08
C ASN A 108 -7.21 15.54 12.36
N TYR A 109 -7.11 15.94 12.12
CA TYR A 109 -6.85 15.65 11.29
C TYR A 109 -6.93 15.93 10.59
N ILE A 110 -6.77 16.18 10.45
CA ILE A 110 -6.97 16.01 9.62
C ILE A 110 -6.78 16.44 8.93
N GLU A 111 -6.48 16.71 8.69
CA GLU A 111 -6.57 16.58 8.10
C GLU A 111 -6.31 16.91 7.54
N PRO A 112 -6.01 17.44 7.42
CA PRO A 112 -6.06 17.42 6.85
C PRO A 112 -5.96 17.81 6.39
N LYS A 113 -5.85 18.05 6.23
CA LYS A 113 -6.17 17.81 6.10
C LYS A 113 -6.22 17.81 5.75
N LYS A 114 -5.92 18.21 5.73
CA LYS A 114 -6.27 17.71 5.70
C LYS A 114 -6.45 17.68 5.59
#